data_809fc75e1b49fb090ffb85a9992563e8
#
_entry.id   809fc75e1b49fb090ffb85a9992563e8
#
_cell.length_a   1.000
_cell.length_b   1.000
_cell.length_c   1.000
_cell.angle_alpha   90.00
_cell.angle_beta   90.00
_cell.angle_gamma   90.00
#
_symmetry.space_group_name_H-M   'P 1'
#
loop_
_entity.id
_entity.type
_entity.pdbx_description
1 polymer ?
#
loop_
_entity_poly.entity_id
_entity_poly.type
_entity_poly.pdbx_seq_one_letter_code
_entity_poly.pdbx_strand_id
1 'polypeptide(L)'
;PFDVNWGLLPEHILGGARLYIEHGIEPGGFLTAVICNDLREACGRADDINRAAIFEIVQFFYLYAPAICWGSPEAFSAWTERGGLVGHAPATQAVEA
;
A
#
# COMPACT_ATOMS: atom_id res chain seq x y z
N PRO A 1 -16.10 7.95 6.01
CA PRO A 1 -14.69 7.66 5.82
C PRO A 1 -13.91 7.98 7.08
N PHE A 2 -12.85 7.26 7.26
CA PHE A 2 -11.99 7.45 8.41
C PHE A 2 -10.88 8.45 8.05
N ASP A 3 -10.34 9.07 9.08
CA ASP A 3 -9.22 9.98 8.91
C ASP A 3 -7.93 9.20 8.81
N VAL A 4 -7.21 9.41 7.72
CA VAL A 4 -5.95 8.74 7.48
C VAL A 4 -4.81 9.74 7.70
N ASN A 5 -3.87 9.37 8.55
CA ASN A 5 -2.74 10.24 8.79
C ASN A 5 -1.63 9.96 7.78
N TRP A 6 -1.79 10.52 6.59
CA TRP A 6 -0.81 10.36 5.52
C TRP A 6 0.55 10.94 5.89
N GLY A 7 0.59 11.82 6.89
CA GLY A 7 1.84 12.44 7.32
C GLY A 7 2.83 11.48 7.97
N LEU A 8 2.42 10.26 8.31
CA LEU A 8 3.35 9.25 8.80
C LEU A 8 4.29 8.77 7.70
N LEU A 9 3.90 8.93 6.45
CA LEU A 9 4.70 8.44 5.32
C LEU A 9 5.64 9.52 4.82
N PRO A 10 6.89 9.16 4.48
CA PRO A 10 7.77 10.08 3.76
C PRO A 10 7.11 10.55 2.49
N GLU A 11 7.33 11.82 2.15
CA GLU A 11 6.62 12.46 1.06
C GLU A 11 6.83 11.76 -0.27
N HIS A 12 8.02 11.23 -0.52
CA HIS A 12 8.34 10.63 -1.81
C HIS A 12 7.66 9.28 -2.04
N ILE A 13 7.12 8.62 -0.99
CA ILE A 13 6.40 7.37 -1.16
C ILE A 13 4.91 7.52 -0.92
N LEU A 14 4.48 8.69 -0.47
CA LEU A 14 3.07 8.92 -0.14
C LEU A 14 2.16 8.69 -1.34
N GLY A 15 2.55 9.23 -2.51
CA GLY A 15 1.73 9.07 -3.71
C GLY A 15 1.53 7.63 -4.11
N GLY A 16 2.61 6.83 -4.06
CA GLY A 16 2.52 5.41 -4.39
C GLY A 16 1.66 4.63 -3.41
N ALA A 17 1.79 4.93 -2.11
CA ALA A 17 0.97 4.28 -1.10
C ALA A 17 -0.50 4.61 -1.29
N ARG A 18 -0.79 5.85 -1.59
CA ARG A 18 -2.17 6.29 -1.78
C ARG A 18 -2.80 5.65 -3.00
N LEU A 19 -2.07 5.61 -4.12
CA LEU A 19 -2.57 4.96 -5.33
C LEU A 19 -2.81 3.48 -5.10
N TYR A 20 -1.94 2.83 -4.32
CA TYR A 20 -2.15 1.43 -4.01
C TYR A 20 -3.41 1.22 -3.17
N ILE A 21 -3.56 1.98 -2.10
CA ILE A 21 -4.69 1.80 -1.19
C ILE A 21 -6.01 2.14 -1.90
N GLU A 22 -6.05 3.25 -2.63
CA GLU A 22 -7.29 3.71 -3.24
C GLU A 22 -7.63 2.97 -4.52
N HIS A 23 -6.63 2.64 -5.34
CA HIS A 23 -6.88 2.13 -6.69
C HIS A 23 -6.21 0.79 -6.99
N GLY A 24 -5.47 0.23 -6.04
CA GLY A 24 -4.81 -1.05 -6.25
C GLY A 24 -3.67 -1.00 -7.27
N ILE A 25 -3.10 0.19 -7.47
CA ILE A 25 -1.99 0.34 -8.41
C ILE A 25 -0.69 -0.07 -7.72
N GLU A 26 0.03 -0.96 -8.37
CA GLU A 26 1.25 -1.53 -7.80
C GLU A 26 2.31 -0.45 -7.59
N PRO A 27 2.83 -0.29 -6.36
CA PRO A 27 3.85 0.72 -6.08
C PRO A 27 5.24 0.20 -6.41
N GLY A 28 6.25 0.99 -6.09
CA GLY A 28 7.63 0.57 -6.29
C GLY A 28 8.04 -0.56 -5.37
N GLY A 29 9.25 -1.06 -5.57
CA GLY A 29 9.72 -2.29 -4.92
C GLY A 29 9.78 -2.23 -3.41
N PHE A 30 10.15 -1.07 -2.84
CA PHE A 30 10.21 -0.95 -1.39
C PHE A 30 8.82 -1.10 -0.77
N LEU A 31 7.84 -0.33 -1.25
CA LEU A 31 6.48 -0.42 -0.71
C LEU A 31 5.85 -1.78 -0.96
N THR A 32 6.11 -2.37 -2.12
CA THR A 32 5.61 -3.72 -2.40
C THR A 32 6.12 -4.70 -1.35
N ALA A 33 7.39 -4.60 -0.97
CA ALA A 33 7.95 -5.48 0.05
C ALA A 33 7.30 -5.24 1.41
N VAL A 34 7.05 -3.98 1.78
CA VAL A 34 6.36 -3.68 3.04
C VAL A 34 4.96 -4.28 3.02
N ILE A 35 4.22 -4.06 1.95
CA ILE A 35 2.84 -4.54 1.81
C ILE A 35 2.78 -6.06 1.86
N CYS A 36 3.74 -6.73 1.24
CA CYS A 36 3.81 -8.19 1.23
C CYS A 36 4.34 -8.78 2.54
N ASN A 37 4.68 -7.92 3.51
CA ASN A 37 5.23 -8.35 4.80
C ASN A 37 6.58 -9.04 4.61
N ASP A 38 7.36 -8.54 3.69
CA ASP A 38 8.69 -9.07 3.38
C ASP A 38 9.73 -8.13 3.95
N LEU A 39 10.00 -8.30 5.24
CA LEU A 39 10.86 -7.39 5.97
C LEU A 39 12.27 -7.35 5.40
N ARG A 40 12.80 -8.51 5.03
CA ARG A 40 14.16 -8.58 4.50
C ARG A 40 14.29 -7.77 3.21
N GLU A 41 13.34 -7.97 2.31
CA GLU A 41 13.35 -7.25 1.03
C GLU A 41 13.11 -5.76 1.23
N ALA A 42 12.22 -5.41 2.16
CA ALA A 42 11.94 -4.01 2.47
C ALA A 42 13.20 -3.32 2.98
N CYS A 43 13.95 -3.97 3.87
CA CYS A 43 15.19 -3.40 4.38
C CYS A 43 16.23 -3.24 3.28
N GLY A 44 16.30 -4.22 2.36
CA GLY A 44 17.27 -4.16 1.27
C GLY A 44 16.97 -3.11 0.22
N ARG A 45 15.69 -2.75 0.06
CA ARG A 45 15.28 -1.78 -0.96
C ARG A 45 15.07 -0.38 -0.40
N ALA A 46 15.15 -0.20 0.91
CA ALA A 46 14.91 1.09 1.52
C ALA A 46 16.05 2.05 1.22
N ASP A 47 15.69 3.27 0.80
CA ASP A 47 16.68 4.37 0.76
C ASP A 47 16.90 4.87 2.18
N ASP A 48 17.75 5.88 2.35
CA ASP A 48 18.08 6.38 3.68
C ASP A 48 16.86 6.95 4.40
N ILE A 49 15.98 7.63 3.67
CA ILE A 49 14.78 8.22 4.25
C ILE A 49 13.82 7.14 4.70
N ASN A 50 13.58 6.15 3.84
CA ASN A 50 12.67 5.05 4.17
C ASN A 50 13.21 4.20 5.30
N ARG A 51 14.54 3.99 5.34
CA ARG A 51 15.15 3.21 6.41
C ARG A 51 14.95 3.88 7.76
N ALA A 52 15.11 5.20 7.81
CA ALA A 52 14.91 5.94 9.05
C ALA A 52 13.47 5.96 9.48
N ALA A 53 12.53 5.82 8.55
CA ALA A 53 11.09 5.93 8.83
C ALA A 53 10.37 4.58 8.77
N ILE A 54 11.11 3.47 8.76
CA ILE A 54 10.48 2.18 8.47
C ILE A 54 9.41 1.81 9.51
N PHE A 55 9.63 2.14 10.77
CA PHE A 55 8.63 1.83 11.79
C PHE A 55 7.35 2.63 11.54
N GLU A 56 7.47 3.92 11.25
CA GLU A 56 6.31 4.77 10.97
C GLU A 56 5.57 4.31 9.74
N ILE A 57 6.30 3.86 8.72
CA ILE A 57 5.68 3.37 7.48
C ILE A 57 4.84 2.12 7.76
N VAL A 58 5.41 1.16 8.49
CA VAL A 58 4.67 -0.06 8.84
C VAL A 58 3.49 0.28 9.75
N GLN A 59 3.71 1.20 10.70
CA GLN A 59 2.65 1.62 11.60
C GLN A 59 1.50 2.29 10.85
N PHE A 60 1.81 3.04 9.78
CA PHE A 60 0.78 3.62 8.93
C PHE A 60 -0.15 2.53 8.39
N PHE A 61 0.43 1.47 7.83
CA PHE A 61 -0.39 0.38 7.29
C PHE A 61 -1.20 -0.29 8.39
N TYR A 62 -0.58 -0.52 9.53
CA TYR A 62 -1.26 -1.18 10.64
C TYR A 62 -2.44 -0.37 11.17
N LEU A 63 -2.26 0.95 11.31
CA LEU A 63 -3.28 1.81 11.94
C LEU A 63 -4.33 2.30 10.95
N TYR A 64 -3.95 2.54 9.70
CA TYR A 64 -4.83 3.28 8.79
C TYR A 64 -5.22 2.53 7.53
N ALA A 65 -4.42 1.57 7.08
CA ALA A 65 -4.76 0.84 5.86
C ALA A 65 -5.76 -0.27 6.17
N PRO A 66 -6.63 -0.60 5.21
CA PRO A 66 -7.51 -1.76 5.41
C PRO A 66 -6.68 -3.03 5.66
N ALA A 67 -7.08 -3.81 6.64
CA ALA A 67 -6.30 -5.00 7.01
C ALA A 67 -6.12 -5.97 5.86
N ILE A 68 -7.09 -6.03 4.95
CA ILE A 68 -7.05 -6.99 3.84
C ILE A 68 -6.13 -6.55 2.71
N CYS A 69 -5.59 -5.32 2.77
CA CYS A 69 -4.78 -4.82 1.66
C CYS A 69 -3.29 -5.08 1.83
N TRP A 70 -2.86 -5.62 2.97
CA TRP A 70 -1.44 -5.80 3.22
C TRP A 70 -1.21 -6.98 4.16
N GLY A 71 0.05 -7.36 4.31
CA GLY A 71 0.43 -8.39 5.26
C GLY A 71 0.91 -9.68 4.63
N SER A 72 0.69 -9.87 3.33
CA SER A 72 1.16 -11.06 2.62
C SER A 72 1.15 -10.81 1.11
N PRO A 73 1.89 -11.60 0.34
CA PRO A 73 1.81 -11.51 -1.12
C PRO A 73 0.40 -11.79 -1.65
N GLU A 74 -0.34 -12.68 -0.98
CA GLU A 74 -1.70 -13.00 -1.37
C GLU A 74 -2.61 -11.79 -1.20
N ALA A 75 -2.46 -11.07 -0.08
CA ALA A 75 -3.24 -9.86 0.15
C ALA A 75 -2.91 -8.80 -0.91
N PHE A 76 -1.63 -8.68 -1.26
CA PHE A 76 -1.19 -7.74 -2.28
C PHE A 76 -1.85 -8.06 -3.62
N SER A 77 -1.79 -9.31 -4.06
CA SER A 77 -2.38 -9.72 -5.33
C SER A 77 -3.88 -9.49 -5.36
N ALA A 78 -4.57 -9.88 -4.29
CA ALA A 78 -6.03 -9.72 -4.23
C ALA A 78 -6.41 -8.25 -4.28
N TRP A 79 -5.64 -7.38 -3.61
CA TRP A 79 -5.96 -5.96 -3.57
C TRP A 79 -5.75 -5.29 -4.92
N THR A 80 -4.66 -5.66 -5.63
CA THR A 80 -4.43 -5.11 -6.96
C THR A 80 -5.51 -5.58 -7.94
N GLU A 81 -5.92 -6.84 -7.85
CA GLU A 81 -6.97 -7.36 -8.72
C GLU A 81 -8.31 -6.69 -8.46
N ARG A 82 -8.59 -6.39 -7.20
CA ARG A 82 -9.81 -5.72 -6.81
C ARG A 82 -9.86 -4.27 -7.28
N GLY A 83 -8.71 -3.61 -7.43
CA GLY A 83 -8.66 -2.20 -7.78
C GLY A 83 -8.72 -1.27 -6.57
N GLY A 84 -8.27 -1.74 -5.42
CA GLY A 84 -8.18 -0.92 -4.21
C GLY A 84 -9.51 -0.67 -3.55
N LEU A 85 -9.58 0.39 -2.77
CA LEU A 85 -10.82 0.78 -2.09
C LEU A 85 -11.92 1.13 -3.08
N VAL A 86 -11.55 1.80 -4.17
CA VAL A 86 -12.50 2.21 -5.19
C VAL A 86 -13.10 0.98 -5.86
N GLY A 87 -12.28 -0.02 -6.01
CA GLY A 87 -12.73 -1.25 -6.57
C GLY A 87 -13.02 -1.16 -8.04
N HIS A 88 -13.30 -1.85 -8.46
CA HIS A 88 -13.84 -1.73 -9.58
C HIS A 88 -15.16 -1.72 -9.63
N ALA A 89 -15.27 -1.34 -9.33
CA ALA A 89 -16.55 -1.38 -9.27
C ALA A 89 -17.15 -1.35 -10.59
N PRO A 90 -16.44 -1.28 -10.73
CA PRO A 90 -16.68 -1.36 -11.59
C PRO A 90 -16.43 -1.20 -12.48
N ALA A 91 -15.90 -1.15 -12.45
CA ALA A 91 -15.79 -1.02 -13.25
C ALA A 91 -15.87 -1.35 -13.84
N THR A 92 -15.96 -1.67 -13.28
CA THR A 92 -16.27 -2.05 -13.79
C THR A 92 -16.73 -2.22 -14.21
N GLN A 93 -16.76 -2.06 -13.97
CA GLN A 93 -17.31 -2.17 -14.38
C GLN A 93 -17.58 -2.16 -15.01
N ALA A 94 -17.46 -1.97 -14.82
CA ALA A 94 -17.85 -1.99 -15.52
C ALA A 94 -18.10 -2.18 -16.10
N VAL A 95 -17.99 -2.19 -15.83
CA VAL A 95 -18.33 -2.37 -16.45
C VAL A 95 -18.69 -2.72 -16.99
N GLU A 96 -18.70 -3.02 -16.93
CA GLU A 96 -19.14 -3.26 -17.45
C GLU A 96 -19.57 -3.41 -17.99
N ALA A 97 -19.48 -3.36 -17.88
CA ALA A 97 -19.97 -3.34 -18.31
C ALA A 97 -20.21 -3.24 -18.72
#